data_ca3c5ffd706f97b70783491cb06e185d
#
_entry.id   ca3c5ffd706f97b70783491cb06e185d
#
_cell.length_a   1.000
_cell.length_b   1.000
_cell.length_c   1.000
_cell.angle_alpha   90.00
_cell.angle_beta   90.00
_cell.angle_gamma   90.00
#
_symmetry.space_group_name_H-M   'P 1'
#
loop_
_entity.id
_entity.type
_entity.pdbx_description
1 polymer ?
#
loop_
_entity_poly.entity_id
_entity_poly.type
_entity_poly.pdbx_seq_one_letter_code
_entity_poly.pdbx_strand_id
1 'polypeptide(L)'
;MAVRNDTMLKSPRDLEVLRERLRAGRRGGRRTVSVGGGTCCIAKGSLAVYEKFRELVGSEGLEKTVDVKMSGCHGFCEHDPVVIIQPDEIIYMDVKERDVAEIVSSTLRDGRPVERLLYADPVTGRHEAHEGEIPFYHKQLRVVLRNIGRIDPTSIEDYIAAGGYASLAKVLSGMTQEQVISMMEKSGLRGRGGGGFPTGKKWRSCRSAPGKTRYVVCNGDEGDPGAFMDRSVMEGDPHSVIEGMIIGAYAIGADEGFVYVRMEYPLAVERLIQAIQSAREYGLLGDSILGSGKRFDIRINRGGGAFICGESSALMASLEGRAGEPRAKYIHMVERGLWEQPTTLNNVETWANVPVIVEKGPEWFSSLGTDTSKGTKVFSLSGKVKNTGLVEVPMGITLREILFDIGGGVRGKKKFKAVQTGGPSGGCLVVDVEERGDGGSFNLIDLPVDFDRLTEAGSMMGSGGMIVMDEGDCMVDVAKYFLSFLKEESCGKCVPCREGIRHMLTILDRITSGEGTEDDLTLLEELAETIAEASLCALGTQAPNPVLSTLKYFRNEYEAHIRDKRCPAGVCKALISYSIDAGACTGCALCAKNCPAGCIVGNVKEVHAIRREDCIKCGICYDVCKFDAVKRS
;
A
#
# COMPACT_ATOMS: atom_id res chain seq x y z
N MET A 1 -4.59 32.27 -16.56
CA MET A 1 -5.26 31.94 -17.83
C MET A 1 -6.75 32.13 -17.64
N ALA A 2 -7.40 32.88 -18.53
CA ALA A 2 -8.84 33.10 -18.44
C ALA A 2 -9.58 31.77 -18.68
N VAL A 3 -10.41 31.37 -17.73
CA VAL A 3 -11.30 30.20 -17.83
C VAL A 3 -12.16 30.38 -19.10
N ARG A 4 -12.10 29.40 -20.01
CA ARG A 4 -13.04 29.38 -21.15
C ARG A 4 -14.43 29.15 -20.56
N ASN A 5 -15.31 30.13 -20.67
CA ASN A 5 -16.68 30.08 -20.15
C ASN A 5 -17.55 28.92 -20.69
N ASP A 6 -17.04 28.15 -21.66
CA ASP A 6 -17.74 27.04 -22.31
C ASP A 6 -17.60 25.67 -21.60
N THR A 7 -16.72 25.53 -20.61
CA THR A 7 -16.48 24.25 -19.92
C THR A 7 -17.21 24.10 -18.59
N MET A 8 -17.69 25.21 -18.02
CA MET A 8 -18.34 25.22 -16.70
C MET A 8 -19.72 24.55 -16.73
N LEU A 9 -19.85 23.44 -15.99
CA LEU A 9 -21.11 22.73 -15.80
C LEU A 9 -22.00 23.49 -14.79
N LYS A 10 -23.18 23.85 -15.20
CA LYS A 10 -24.13 24.65 -14.39
C LYS A 10 -25.28 23.82 -13.83
N SER A 11 -25.34 22.54 -14.18
CA SER A 11 -26.37 21.63 -13.71
C SER A 11 -25.91 20.16 -13.80
N PRO A 12 -26.52 19.24 -13.04
CA PRO A 12 -26.36 17.79 -13.22
C PRO A 12 -26.63 17.31 -14.64
N ARG A 13 -27.56 17.96 -15.35
CA ARG A 13 -27.86 17.62 -16.74
C ARG A 13 -26.71 17.96 -17.70
N ASP A 14 -26.00 19.06 -17.48
CA ASP A 14 -24.83 19.40 -18.30
C ASP A 14 -23.74 18.35 -18.19
N LEU A 15 -23.53 17.84 -16.97
CA LEU A 15 -22.60 16.72 -16.74
C LEU A 15 -23.01 15.45 -17.49
N GLU A 16 -24.31 15.11 -17.51
CA GLU A 16 -24.82 13.95 -18.23
C GLU A 16 -24.64 14.10 -19.74
N VAL A 17 -25.00 15.26 -20.29
CA VAL A 17 -24.80 15.57 -21.72
C VAL A 17 -23.32 15.51 -22.10
N LEU A 18 -22.43 16.06 -21.27
CA LEU A 18 -20.98 15.96 -21.49
C LEU A 18 -20.53 14.51 -21.50
N ARG A 19 -20.96 13.71 -20.53
CA ARG A 19 -20.62 12.28 -20.44
C ARG A 19 -21.04 11.49 -21.68
N GLU A 20 -22.28 11.70 -22.14
CA GLU A 20 -22.79 11.03 -23.33
C GLU A 20 -21.98 11.40 -24.58
N ARG A 21 -21.66 12.69 -24.74
CA ARG A 21 -20.80 13.19 -25.82
C ARG A 21 -19.42 12.53 -25.81
N LEU A 22 -18.77 12.47 -24.64
CA LEU A 22 -17.45 11.87 -24.46
C LEU A 22 -17.48 10.37 -24.76
N ARG A 23 -18.53 9.65 -24.31
CA ARG A 23 -18.72 8.23 -24.60
C ARG A 23 -18.98 7.96 -26.08
N ALA A 24 -19.75 8.79 -26.73
CA ALA A 24 -20.03 8.67 -28.17
C ALA A 24 -18.75 8.86 -28.99
N GLY A 25 -17.91 9.83 -28.62
CA GLY A 25 -16.60 10.04 -29.26
C GLY A 25 -15.64 8.85 -29.13
N ARG A 26 -15.74 8.08 -28.04
CA ARG A 26 -14.92 6.88 -27.81
C ARG A 26 -15.43 5.62 -28.53
N ARG A 27 -16.72 5.56 -28.84
CA ARG A 27 -17.34 4.42 -29.58
C ARG A 27 -16.94 4.35 -31.05
N GLY A 28 -16.15 5.29 -31.54
CA GLY A 28 -15.73 5.37 -32.95
C GLY A 28 -14.69 4.32 -33.40
N GLY A 29 -14.49 3.23 -32.67
CA GLY A 29 -13.59 2.13 -33.07
C GLY A 29 -12.09 2.42 -32.93
N ARG A 30 -11.73 3.53 -32.25
CA ARG A 30 -10.31 3.83 -31.96
C ARG A 30 -9.75 2.87 -30.92
N ARG A 31 -8.55 2.35 -31.17
CA ARG A 31 -7.78 1.65 -30.16
C ARG A 31 -7.17 2.65 -29.18
N THR A 32 -7.08 2.27 -27.92
CA THR A 32 -6.38 3.05 -26.90
C THR A 32 -5.21 2.24 -26.37
N VAL A 33 -4.02 2.81 -26.43
CA VAL A 33 -2.81 2.30 -25.80
C VAL A 33 -2.66 3.00 -24.45
N SER A 34 -2.83 2.26 -23.35
CA SER A 34 -2.65 2.78 -22.00
C SER A 34 -1.32 2.28 -21.44
N VAL A 35 -0.40 3.19 -21.15
CA VAL A 35 0.90 2.90 -20.54
C VAL A 35 0.86 3.26 -19.06
N GLY A 36 1.29 2.36 -18.17
CA GLY A 36 1.33 2.62 -16.73
C GLY A 36 2.25 3.79 -16.39
N GLY A 37 1.73 4.78 -15.65
CA GLY A 37 2.40 6.06 -15.38
C GLY A 37 2.47 6.44 -13.89
N GLY A 38 2.35 5.48 -12.98
CA GLY A 38 2.63 5.71 -11.56
C GLY A 38 4.12 5.82 -11.27
N THR A 39 4.49 6.30 -10.09
CA THR A 39 5.90 6.50 -9.68
C THR A 39 6.77 5.27 -9.93
N CYS A 40 6.29 4.06 -9.58
CA CYS A 40 7.04 2.81 -9.81
C CYS A 40 7.24 2.50 -11.30
N CYS A 41 6.19 2.71 -12.12
CA CYS A 41 6.23 2.47 -13.56
C CYS A 41 7.25 3.40 -14.25
N ILE A 42 7.22 4.70 -13.88
CA ILE A 42 8.15 5.71 -14.41
C ILE A 42 9.60 5.34 -14.07
N ALA A 43 9.84 4.92 -12.81
CA ALA A 43 11.18 4.47 -12.39
C ALA A 43 11.67 3.25 -13.16
N LYS A 44 10.76 2.40 -13.68
CA LYS A 44 11.07 1.25 -14.55
C LYS A 44 11.12 1.57 -16.05
N GLY A 45 10.98 2.85 -16.45
CA GLY A 45 11.14 3.32 -17.82
C GLY A 45 9.86 3.44 -18.64
N SER A 46 8.67 3.46 -18.01
CA SER A 46 7.39 3.58 -18.73
C SER A 46 7.24 4.89 -19.51
N LEU A 47 7.91 5.97 -19.08
CA LEU A 47 7.89 7.24 -19.82
C LEU A 47 8.50 7.10 -21.22
N ALA A 48 9.64 6.44 -21.34
CA ALA A 48 10.28 6.19 -22.65
C ALA A 48 9.39 5.30 -23.55
N VAL A 49 8.70 4.30 -22.96
CA VAL A 49 7.73 3.47 -23.67
C VAL A 49 6.56 4.32 -24.21
N TYR A 50 6.01 5.20 -23.37
CA TYR A 50 4.92 6.10 -23.74
C TYR A 50 5.33 7.06 -24.88
N GLU A 51 6.48 7.72 -24.73
CA GLU A 51 6.98 8.65 -25.74
C GLU A 51 7.24 7.94 -27.08
N LYS A 52 7.77 6.71 -27.04
CA LYS A 52 7.99 5.91 -28.24
C LYS A 52 6.69 5.49 -28.94
N PHE A 53 5.64 5.16 -28.20
CA PHE A 53 4.32 4.94 -28.79
C PHE A 53 3.79 6.18 -29.48
N ARG A 54 3.89 7.36 -28.87
CA ARG A 54 3.47 8.62 -29.47
C ARG A 54 4.23 8.94 -30.76
N GLU A 55 5.55 8.76 -30.73
CA GLU A 55 6.41 8.96 -31.90
C GLU A 55 5.96 8.07 -33.06
N LEU A 56 5.82 6.77 -32.82
CA LEU A 56 5.51 5.81 -33.89
C LEU A 56 4.06 5.94 -34.38
N VAL A 57 3.10 6.14 -33.50
CA VAL A 57 1.70 6.40 -33.89
C VAL A 57 1.60 7.65 -34.78
N GLY A 58 2.35 8.71 -34.46
CA GLY A 58 2.42 9.93 -35.29
C GLY A 58 3.12 9.70 -36.62
N SER A 59 4.32 9.12 -36.63
CA SER A 59 5.12 8.89 -37.85
C SER A 59 4.47 7.89 -38.82
N GLU A 60 3.66 6.96 -38.31
CA GLU A 60 2.96 5.96 -39.11
C GLU A 60 1.54 6.36 -39.52
N GLY A 61 1.10 7.57 -39.16
CA GLY A 61 -0.21 8.11 -39.52
C GLY A 61 -1.40 7.41 -38.85
N LEU A 62 -1.18 6.78 -37.68
CA LEU A 62 -2.21 6.04 -36.94
C LEU A 62 -3.02 6.92 -35.97
N GLU A 63 -2.75 8.21 -35.86
CA GLU A 63 -3.37 9.15 -34.89
C GLU A 63 -4.91 9.21 -34.97
N LYS A 64 -5.48 8.87 -36.14
CA LYS A 64 -6.94 8.83 -36.33
C LYS A 64 -7.59 7.59 -35.75
N THR A 65 -6.85 6.48 -35.62
CA THR A 65 -7.35 5.16 -35.21
C THR A 65 -6.81 4.71 -33.88
N VAL A 66 -5.72 5.32 -33.42
CA VAL A 66 -5.05 4.97 -32.15
C VAL A 66 -4.93 6.21 -31.27
N ASP A 67 -5.27 6.06 -30.00
CA ASP A 67 -5.04 7.04 -28.94
C ASP A 67 -3.99 6.49 -27.96
N VAL A 68 -3.01 7.31 -27.59
CA VAL A 68 -1.95 6.91 -26.64
C VAL A 68 -2.04 7.75 -25.39
N LYS A 69 -2.22 7.11 -24.23
CA LYS A 69 -2.31 7.81 -22.96
C LYS A 69 -1.44 7.20 -21.88
N MET A 70 -1.05 8.03 -20.93
CA MET A 70 -0.42 7.59 -19.70
C MET A 70 -1.50 7.44 -18.63
N SER A 71 -1.67 6.23 -18.12
CA SER A 71 -2.65 5.92 -17.07
C SER A 71 -2.00 5.92 -15.68
N GLY A 72 -2.75 5.60 -14.61
CA GLY A 72 -2.15 5.21 -13.33
C GLY A 72 -1.45 3.84 -13.42
N CYS A 73 -0.72 3.46 -12.35
CA CYS A 73 -0.11 2.14 -12.24
C CYS A 73 -1.19 1.06 -12.20
N HIS A 74 -1.10 0.05 -13.07
CA HIS A 74 -2.11 -1.03 -13.12
C HIS A 74 -2.09 -1.95 -11.91
N GLY A 75 -1.07 -1.83 -11.07
CA GLY A 75 -0.96 -2.55 -9.79
C GLY A 75 -0.07 -3.78 -9.83
N PHE A 76 0.30 -4.32 -10.98
CA PHE A 76 1.20 -5.47 -11.10
C PHE A 76 2.66 -5.01 -11.17
N CYS A 77 3.16 -4.45 -10.07
CA CYS A 77 4.45 -3.77 -10.01
C CYS A 77 5.64 -4.67 -10.37
N GLU A 78 5.54 -6.00 -10.17
CA GLU A 78 6.60 -6.94 -10.58
C GLU A 78 6.87 -6.84 -12.08
N HIS A 79 5.82 -6.74 -12.89
CA HIS A 79 5.85 -6.78 -14.35
C HIS A 79 5.72 -5.41 -15.03
N ASP A 80 5.97 -4.31 -14.29
CA ASP A 80 6.02 -2.98 -14.91
C ASP A 80 7.24 -2.83 -15.86
N PRO A 81 7.13 -2.05 -16.93
CA PRO A 81 5.97 -1.32 -17.45
C PRO A 81 4.90 -2.22 -18.07
N VAL A 82 3.65 -2.00 -17.62
CA VAL A 82 2.47 -2.66 -18.19
C VAL A 82 1.85 -1.77 -19.26
N VAL A 83 1.48 -2.36 -20.40
CA VAL A 83 0.78 -1.68 -21.50
C VAL A 83 -0.52 -2.42 -21.81
N ILE A 84 -1.63 -1.70 -21.87
CA ILE A 84 -2.95 -2.25 -22.16
C ILE A 84 -3.48 -1.69 -23.48
N ILE A 85 -3.93 -2.57 -24.37
CA ILE A 85 -4.55 -2.21 -25.65
C ILE A 85 -6.06 -2.44 -25.55
N GLN A 86 -6.84 -1.37 -25.65
CA GLN A 86 -8.30 -1.41 -25.67
C GLN A 86 -8.84 -1.14 -27.09
N PRO A 87 -9.98 -1.69 -27.52
CA PRO A 87 -10.90 -2.55 -26.77
C PRO A 87 -10.51 -4.04 -26.73
N ASP A 88 -9.40 -4.42 -27.36
CA ASP A 88 -8.98 -5.83 -27.47
C ASP A 88 -8.60 -6.43 -26.10
N GLU A 89 -8.47 -5.60 -25.06
CA GLU A 89 -8.09 -5.94 -23.67
C GLU A 89 -6.77 -6.75 -23.55
N ILE A 90 -5.87 -6.56 -24.52
CA ILE A 90 -4.56 -7.21 -24.51
C ILE A 90 -3.67 -6.50 -23.49
N ILE A 91 -3.08 -7.27 -22.59
CA ILE A 91 -2.14 -6.77 -21.57
C ILE A 91 -0.72 -7.27 -21.86
N TYR A 92 0.21 -6.34 -21.99
CA TYR A 92 1.63 -6.62 -22.18
C TYR A 92 2.43 -6.30 -20.92
N MET A 93 3.38 -7.16 -20.58
CA MET A 93 4.20 -7.13 -19.39
C MET A 93 5.67 -6.81 -19.73
N ASP A 94 6.38 -6.17 -18.79
CA ASP A 94 7.82 -5.90 -18.89
C ASP A 94 8.24 -5.16 -20.18
N VAL A 95 7.35 -4.34 -20.74
CA VAL A 95 7.52 -3.68 -22.03
C VAL A 95 8.69 -2.70 -21.97
N LYS A 96 9.59 -2.77 -22.94
CA LYS A 96 10.70 -1.84 -23.10
C LYS A 96 10.49 -0.98 -24.36
N GLU A 97 11.16 0.17 -24.42
CA GLU A 97 11.09 1.08 -25.57
C GLU A 97 11.30 0.36 -26.93
N ARG A 98 12.27 -0.58 -26.99
CA ARG A 98 12.57 -1.39 -28.17
C ARG A 98 11.43 -2.30 -28.65
N ASP A 99 10.50 -2.65 -27.77
CA ASP A 99 9.38 -3.55 -28.04
C ASP A 99 8.21 -2.82 -28.70
N VAL A 100 8.18 -1.49 -28.60
CA VAL A 100 7.04 -0.67 -29.04
C VAL A 100 6.81 -0.80 -30.55
N ALA A 101 7.87 -0.82 -31.37
CA ALA A 101 7.74 -0.95 -32.81
C ALA A 101 7.06 -2.28 -33.23
N GLU A 102 7.36 -3.37 -32.52
CA GLU A 102 6.73 -4.67 -32.75
C GLU A 102 5.25 -4.65 -32.34
N ILE A 103 4.91 -4.01 -31.22
CA ILE A 103 3.51 -3.85 -30.77
C ILE A 103 2.72 -3.02 -31.79
N VAL A 104 3.29 -1.92 -32.30
CA VAL A 104 2.63 -1.08 -33.29
C VAL A 104 2.35 -1.86 -34.58
N SER A 105 3.35 -2.55 -35.11
CA SER A 105 3.19 -3.31 -36.36
C SER A 105 2.29 -4.54 -36.22
N SER A 106 2.53 -5.36 -35.21
CA SER A 106 1.81 -6.62 -35.03
C SER A 106 0.41 -6.41 -34.44
N THR A 107 0.28 -5.60 -33.37
CA THR A 107 -1.01 -5.50 -32.65
C THR A 107 -1.87 -4.36 -33.18
N LEU A 108 -1.29 -3.16 -33.35
CA LEU A 108 -2.12 -2.01 -33.75
C LEU A 108 -2.49 -2.02 -35.23
N ARG A 109 -1.64 -2.61 -36.12
CA ARG A 109 -1.93 -2.76 -37.54
C ARG A 109 -2.59 -4.08 -37.87
N ASP A 110 -1.94 -5.19 -37.50
CA ASP A 110 -2.33 -6.53 -37.96
C ASP A 110 -3.32 -7.22 -37.04
N GLY A 111 -3.59 -6.67 -35.82
CA GLY A 111 -4.50 -7.25 -34.83
C GLY A 111 -3.96 -8.53 -34.18
N ARG A 112 -2.67 -8.81 -34.26
CA ARG A 112 -2.04 -10.02 -33.70
C ARG A 112 -1.25 -9.68 -32.44
N PRO A 113 -1.51 -10.34 -31.28
CA PRO A 113 -0.72 -10.14 -30.08
C PRO A 113 0.76 -10.50 -30.27
N VAL A 114 1.64 -9.81 -29.53
CA VAL A 114 3.06 -10.14 -29.44
C VAL A 114 3.25 -11.13 -28.28
N GLU A 115 3.25 -12.43 -28.56
CA GLU A 115 3.21 -13.50 -27.57
C GLU A 115 4.29 -13.41 -26.48
N ARG A 116 5.52 -13.04 -26.85
CA ARG A 116 6.64 -12.94 -25.88
C ARG A 116 6.47 -11.88 -24.81
N LEU A 117 5.55 -10.92 -25.02
CA LEU A 117 5.24 -9.84 -24.07
C LEU A 117 3.98 -10.11 -23.24
N LEU A 118 3.27 -11.21 -23.50
CA LEU A 118 2.14 -11.65 -22.70
C LEU A 118 2.62 -12.22 -21.37
N TYR A 119 1.74 -12.26 -20.39
CA TYR A 119 2.02 -12.93 -19.12
C TYR A 119 2.24 -14.42 -19.34
N ALA A 120 3.41 -14.92 -18.97
CA ALA A 120 3.70 -16.34 -18.97
C ALA A 120 3.38 -16.93 -17.59
N ASP A 121 2.35 -17.75 -17.49
CA ASP A 121 1.99 -18.42 -16.24
C ASP A 121 3.12 -19.38 -15.81
N PRO A 122 3.74 -19.18 -14.63
CA PRO A 122 4.90 -19.96 -14.20
C PRO A 122 4.58 -21.41 -13.87
N VAL A 123 3.29 -21.79 -13.77
CA VAL A 123 2.84 -23.16 -13.45
C VAL A 123 2.50 -23.91 -14.72
N THR A 124 1.74 -23.29 -15.61
CA THR A 124 1.23 -23.94 -16.84
C THR A 124 2.09 -23.67 -18.08
N GLY A 125 2.93 -22.63 -18.05
CA GLY A 125 3.70 -22.15 -19.20
C GLY A 125 2.84 -21.51 -20.30
N ARG A 126 1.54 -21.28 -20.06
CA ARG A 126 0.66 -20.62 -21.02
C ARG A 126 0.88 -19.12 -21.04
N HIS A 127 0.72 -18.52 -22.20
CA HIS A 127 0.74 -17.09 -22.40
C HIS A 127 -0.70 -16.56 -22.35
N GLU A 128 -1.00 -15.73 -21.35
CA GLU A 128 -2.32 -15.15 -21.13
C GLU A 128 -2.35 -13.72 -21.65
N ALA A 129 -3.31 -13.43 -22.54
CA ALA A 129 -3.41 -12.12 -23.17
C ALA A 129 -4.32 -11.15 -22.40
N HIS A 130 -5.29 -11.68 -21.65
CA HIS A 130 -6.34 -10.87 -21.03
C HIS A 130 -6.22 -10.84 -19.51
N GLU A 131 -6.53 -9.70 -18.92
CA GLU A 131 -6.43 -9.44 -17.47
C GLU A 131 -7.14 -10.52 -16.64
N GLY A 132 -8.36 -10.93 -17.04
CA GLY A 132 -9.15 -11.92 -16.31
C GLY A 132 -8.58 -13.35 -16.31
N GLU A 133 -7.63 -13.65 -17.19
CA GLU A 133 -6.96 -14.94 -17.29
C GLU A 133 -5.70 -15.03 -16.41
N ILE A 134 -5.16 -13.87 -16.02
CA ILE A 134 -3.93 -13.77 -15.22
C ILE A 134 -4.28 -14.02 -13.74
N PRO A 135 -3.63 -15.00 -13.07
CA PRO A 135 -3.91 -15.33 -11.67
C PRO A 135 -3.85 -14.14 -10.70
N PHE A 136 -2.95 -13.20 -10.94
CA PHE A 136 -2.81 -11.98 -10.15
C PHE A 136 -4.11 -11.15 -10.13
N TYR A 137 -4.88 -11.11 -11.21
CA TYR A 137 -6.12 -10.32 -11.29
C TYR A 137 -7.38 -11.13 -11.00
N HIS A 138 -7.36 -12.43 -11.27
CA HIS A 138 -8.55 -13.29 -11.27
C HIS A 138 -9.38 -13.25 -9.98
N LYS A 139 -8.73 -13.17 -8.80
CA LYS A 139 -9.41 -13.12 -7.48
C LYS A 139 -9.62 -11.71 -6.97
N GLN A 140 -9.18 -10.68 -7.69
CA GLN A 140 -9.36 -9.29 -7.30
C GLN A 140 -10.77 -8.78 -7.66
N LEU A 141 -11.30 -7.94 -6.80
CA LEU A 141 -12.50 -7.13 -7.06
C LEU A 141 -12.12 -5.66 -6.96
N ARG A 142 -11.82 -5.04 -8.09
CA ARG A 142 -11.32 -3.66 -8.15
C ARG A 142 -12.47 -2.67 -8.07
N VAL A 143 -12.67 -2.08 -6.90
CA VAL A 143 -13.68 -1.07 -6.57
C VAL A 143 -13.04 0.32 -6.53
N VAL A 144 -12.03 0.49 -5.69
CA VAL A 144 -11.22 1.71 -5.60
C VAL A 144 -10.26 1.80 -6.80
N LEU A 145 -9.64 0.68 -7.17
CA LEU A 145 -8.69 0.61 -8.28
C LEU A 145 -9.36 0.48 -9.67
N ARG A 146 -10.69 0.56 -9.79
CA ARG A 146 -11.45 0.31 -11.03
C ARG A 146 -11.01 1.12 -12.25
N ASN A 147 -10.61 2.36 -12.03
CA ASN A 147 -10.19 3.29 -13.10
C ASN A 147 -8.68 3.29 -13.34
N ILE A 148 -7.91 2.83 -12.35
CA ILE A 148 -6.44 2.90 -12.38
C ILE A 148 -5.92 1.92 -13.44
N GLY A 149 -5.05 2.41 -14.33
CA GLY A 149 -4.61 1.68 -15.52
C GLY A 149 -5.51 1.86 -16.75
N ARG A 150 -6.69 2.48 -16.59
CA ARG A 150 -7.71 2.62 -17.66
C ARG A 150 -7.97 4.06 -18.08
N ILE A 151 -7.86 5.03 -17.16
CA ILE A 151 -8.06 6.46 -17.46
C ILE A 151 -6.73 7.22 -17.43
N ASP A 152 -6.69 8.36 -18.11
CA ASP A 152 -5.64 9.36 -17.92
C ASP A 152 -5.96 10.17 -16.65
N PRO A 153 -5.15 10.09 -15.58
CA PRO A 153 -5.41 10.79 -14.32
C PRO A 153 -5.31 12.32 -14.44
N THR A 154 -4.78 12.85 -15.55
CA THR A 154 -4.71 14.29 -15.85
C THR A 154 -5.92 14.80 -16.57
N SER A 155 -6.80 13.91 -17.05
CA SER A 155 -7.99 14.22 -17.82
C SER A 155 -9.26 14.03 -16.99
N ILE A 156 -9.86 15.14 -16.57
CA ILE A 156 -11.19 15.11 -15.93
C ILE A 156 -12.26 14.51 -16.85
N GLU A 157 -12.11 14.70 -18.17
CA GLU A 157 -13.02 14.13 -19.17
C GLU A 157 -12.94 12.60 -19.21
N ASP A 158 -11.75 12.02 -19.01
CA ASP A 158 -11.58 10.58 -18.89
C ASP A 158 -12.35 10.03 -17.68
N TYR A 159 -12.25 10.70 -16.53
CA TYR A 159 -12.99 10.34 -15.34
C TYR A 159 -14.50 10.50 -15.52
N ILE A 160 -14.97 11.60 -16.12
CA ILE A 160 -16.40 11.84 -16.42
C ILE A 160 -16.95 10.76 -17.38
N ALA A 161 -16.20 10.42 -18.43
CA ALA A 161 -16.61 9.37 -19.37
C ALA A 161 -16.70 7.99 -18.72
N ALA A 162 -15.83 7.69 -17.75
CA ALA A 162 -15.87 6.48 -16.94
C ALA A 162 -17.04 6.43 -15.94
N GLY A 163 -17.77 7.52 -15.75
CA GLY A 163 -18.91 7.63 -14.83
C GLY A 163 -18.69 8.59 -13.66
N GLY A 164 -17.51 9.19 -13.59
CA GLY A 164 -17.14 10.10 -12.51
C GLY A 164 -18.11 11.28 -12.37
N TYR A 165 -18.21 11.78 -11.15
CA TYR A 165 -19.11 12.84 -10.69
C TYR A 165 -20.62 12.56 -10.87
N ALA A 166 -21.00 11.35 -11.34
CA ALA A 166 -22.41 10.95 -11.40
C ALA A 166 -23.01 10.81 -9.99
N SER A 167 -22.22 10.27 -9.07
CA SER A 167 -22.62 10.12 -7.67
C SER A 167 -22.83 11.48 -7.00
N LEU A 168 -21.94 12.44 -7.25
CA LEU A 168 -22.11 13.81 -6.80
C LEU A 168 -23.36 14.45 -7.39
N ALA A 169 -23.61 14.32 -8.69
CA ALA A 169 -24.81 14.82 -9.35
C ALA A 169 -26.08 14.23 -8.74
N LYS A 170 -26.12 12.92 -8.49
CA LYS A 170 -27.22 12.21 -7.81
C LYS A 170 -27.48 12.77 -6.42
N VAL A 171 -26.43 12.98 -5.62
CA VAL A 171 -26.53 13.55 -4.28
C VAL A 171 -27.11 14.96 -4.31
N LEU A 172 -26.58 15.84 -5.14
CA LEU A 172 -26.99 17.24 -5.20
C LEU A 172 -28.40 17.45 -5.80
N SER A 173 -28.87 16.51 -6.63
CA SER A 173 -30.19 16.61 -7.28
C SER A 173 -31.36 16.13 -6.43
N GLY A 174 -31.15 15.23 -5.46
CA GLY A 174 -32.30 14.59 -4.84
C GLY A 174 -32.08 14.02 -3.45
N MET A 175 -30.89 14.12 -2.86
CA MET A 175 -30.63 13.57 -1.54
C MET A 175 -30.45 14.66 -0.49
N THR A 176 -31.04 14.46 0.68
CA THR A 176 -30.74 15.29 1.85
C THR A 176 -29.40 14.85 2.46
N GLN A 177 -28.78 15.76 3.21
CA GLN A 177 -27.55 15.46 3.96
C GLN A 177 -27.70 14.24 4.88
N GLU A 178 -28.87 14.12 5.54
CA GLU A 178 -29.19 13.00 6.41
C GLU A 178 -29.30 11.66 5.65
N GLN A 179 -29.85 11.68 4.45
CA GLN A 179 -29.90 10.49 3.59
C GLN A 179 -28.52 10.02 3.16
N VAL A 180 -27.60 10.95 2.88
CA VAL A 180 -26.20 10.60 2.53
C VAL A 180 -25.48 9.98 3.73
N ILE A 181 -25.64 10.56 4.94
CA ILE A 181 -25.05 10.00 6.17
C ILE A 181 -25.62 8.60 6.44
N SER A 182 -26.95 8.44 6.38
CA SER A 182 -27.61 7.15 6.59
C SER A 182 -27.17 6.09 5.57
N MET A 183 -26.92 6.49 4.31
CA MET A 183 -26.36 5.61 3.29
C MET A 183 -24.96 5.13 3.67
N MET A 184 -24.08 6.01 4.16
CA MET A 184 -22.75 5.63 4.63
C MET A 184 -22.82 4.73 5.88
N GLU A 185 -23.76 4.94 6.78
CA GLU A 185 -23.96 4.05 7.94
C GLU A 185 -24.42 2.65 7.50
N LYS A 186 -25.41 2.57 6.61
CA LYS A 186 -25.94 1.30 6.07
C LYS A 186 -24.89 0.53 5.25
N SER A 187 -24.00 1.22 4.57
CA SER A 187 -22.92 0.57 3.81
C SER A 187 -21.95 -0.21 4.70
N GLY A 188 -21.86 0.15 5.99
CA GLY A 188 -20.89 -0.44 6.90
C GLY A 188 -19.42 -0.09 6.57
N LEU A 189 -19.18 0.96 5.77
CA LEU A 189 -17.82 1.40 5.44
C LEU A 189 -17.06 1.79 6.70
N ARG A 190 -16.01 1.04 7.00
CA ARG A 190 -15.01 1.38 8.04
C ARG A 190 -13.83 2.12 7.40
N GLY A 191 -13.18 3.02 8.15
CA GLY A 191 -12.01 3.76 7.69
C GLY A 191 -10.87 2.85 7.23
N ARG A 192 -10.26 3.15 6.09
CA ARG A 192 -9.22 2.33 5.43
C ARG A 192 -7.78 2.70 5.82
N GLY A 193 -7.60 3.75 6.62
CA GLY A 193 -6.27 4.19 7.07
C GLY A 193 -5.75 3.50 8.35
N GLY A 194 -6.28 2.34 8.72
CA GLY A 194 -5.78 1.50 9.81
C GLY A 194 -6.70 1.37 11.02
N GLY A 195 -7.31 2.44 11.49
CA GLY A 195 -8.14 2.43 12.70
C GLY A 195 -9.53 1.81 12.55
N GLY A 196 -10.01 1.58 11.35
CA GLY A 196 -11.28 0.88 11.09
C GLY A 196 -12.55 1.49 11.70
N PHE A 197 -12.54 2.78 12.07
CA PHE A 197 -13.72 3.41 12.68
C PHE A 197 -14.84 3.58 11.64
N PRO A 198 -16.14 3.32 11.99
CA PRO A 198 -17.26 3.43 11.06
C PRO A 198 -17.41 4.85 10.49
N THR A 199 -17.30 4.98 9.16
CA THR A 199 -17.28 6.27 8.45
C THR A 199 -18.58 7.05 8.63
N GLY A 200 -19.74 6.39 8.48
CA GLY A 200 -21.03 7.03 8.62
C GLY A 200 -21.26 7.58 10.04
N LYS A 201 -20.87 6.84 11.08
CA LYS A 201 -20.92 7.31 12.49
C LYS A 201 -20.04 8.54 12.69
N LYS A 202 -18.84 8.56 12.10
CA LYS A 202 -17.94 9.71 12.15
C LYS A 202 -18.59 10.95 11.53
N TRP A 203 -19.21 10.82 10.36
CA TRP A 203 -19.89 11.91 9.67
C TRP A 203 -21.08 12.42 10.47
N ARG A 204 -21.88 11.52 11.03
CA ARG A 204 -23.01 11.88 11.92
C ARG A 204 -22.55 12.69 13.12
N SER A 205 -21.53 12.23 13.82
CA SER A 205 -20.97 12.91 14.99
C SER A 205 -20.46 14.30 14.63
N CYS A 206 -19.72 14.44 13.52
CA CYS A 206 -19.21 15.73 13.06
C CYS A 206 -20.35 16.71 12.67
N ARG A 207 -21.40 16.21 11.99
CA ARG A 207 -22.57 17.04 11.65
C ARG A 207 -23.33 17.49 12.88
N SER A 208 -23.49 16.64 13.88
CA SER A 208 -24.23 16.92 15.10
C SER A 208 -23.45 17.78 16.10
N ALA A 209 -22.12 17.87 15.94
CA ALA A 209 -21.28 18.66 16.82
C ALA A 209 -21.64 20.15 16.73
N PRO A 210 -21.60 20.89 17.88
CA PRO A 210 -21.86 22.32 17.90
C PRO A 210 -20.78 23.08 17.10
N GLY A 211 -21.19 24.13 16.40
CA GLY A 211 -20.30 24.96 15.61
C GLY A 211 -20.91 25.31 14.25
N LYS A 212 -20.49 26.46 13.70
CA LYS A 212 -20.97 26.93 12.39
C LYS A 212 -20.06 26.45 11.25
N THR A 213 -18.77 26.31 11.52
CA THR A 213 -17.74 25.88 10.54
C THR A 213 -17.43 24.42 10.74
N ARG A 214 -17.26 23.68 9.65
CA ARG A 214 -16.82 22.28 9.63
C ARG A 214 -15.78 22.10 8.54
N TYR A 215 -14.86 21.16 8.77
CA TYR A 215 -13.81 20.85 7.83
C TYR A 215 -13.83 19.39 7.39
N VAL A 216 -13.42 19.16 6.14
CA VAL A 216 -13.14 17.83 5.59
C VAL A 216 -11.65 17.70 5.37
N VAL A 217 -11.06 16.60 5.84
CA VAL A 217 -9.63 16.33 5.65
C VAL A 217 -9.45 14.95 5.03
N CYS A 218 -8.67 14.91 3.96
CA CYS A 218 -8.15 13.69 3.38
C CYS A 218 -6.74 13.44 3.91
N ASN A 219 -6.58 12.32 4.62
CA ASN A 219 -5.30 11.86 5.11
C ASN A 219 -4.62 11.02 4.03
N GLY A 220 -3.64 11.59 3.35
CA GLY A 220 -2.73 10.96 2.41
C GLY A 220 -1.30 10.85 2.97
N ASP A 221 -1.13 10.89 4.30
CA ASP A 221 0.15 10.67 4.97
C ASP A 221 0.44 9.17 5.13
N GLU A 222 0.71 8.50 4.03
CA GLU A 222 1.02 7.07 3.95
C GLU A 222 2.52 6.85 4.20
N GLY A 223 2.89 6.61 5.45
CA GLY A 223 4.28 6.49 5.89
C GLY A 223 4.77 5.09 6.20
N ASP A 224 3.91 4.07 6.14
CA ASP A 224 4.26 2.67 6.43
C ASP A 224 5.30 2.15 5.42
N PRO A 225 6.42 1.54 5.86
CA PRO A 225 7.35 0.86 4.95
C PRO A 225 6.64 -0.21 4.11
N GLY A 226 6.79 -0.10 2.78
CA GLY A 226 6.15 -1.03 1.83
C GLY A 226 4.69 -0.71 1.48
N ALA A 227 4.07 0.30 2.07
CA ALA A 227 2.73 0.75 1.72
C ALA A 227 2.76 1.83 0.61
N PHE A 228 1.92 1.68 -0.41
CA PHE A 228 1.80 2.63 -1.53
C PHE A 228 0.40 2.63 -2.17
N MET A 229 -0.63 2.22 -1.42
CA MET A 229 -2.01 2.15 -1.87
C MET A 229 -2.58 3.55 -2.12
N ASP A 230 -2.49 4.41 -1.11
CA ASP A 230 -3.04 5.77 -1.15
C ASP A 230 -2.31 6.62 -2.19
N ARG A 231 -0.98 6.50 -2.26
CA ARG A 231 -0.19 7.11 -3.33
C ARG A 231 -0.69 6.73 -4.70
N SER A 232 -0.92 5.45 -4.94
CA SER A 232 -1.36 4.95 -6.25
C SER A 232 -2.75 5.44 -6.62
N VAL A 233 -3.66 5.59 -5.65
CA VAL A 233 -4.99 6.18 -5.88
C VAL A 233 -4.86 7.66 -6.22
N MET A 234 -4.05 8.43 -5.48
CA MET A 234 -3.83 9.86 -5.76
C MET A 234 -3.12 10.10 -7.11
N GLU A 235 -2.21 9.18 -7.52
CA GLU A 235 -1.53 9.27 -8.80
C GLU A 235 -2.40 8.82 -9.98
N GLY A 236 -3.30 7.84 -9.78
CA GLY A 236 -4.01 7.16 -10.87
C GLY A 236 -5.50 7.49 -11.01
N ASP A 237 -6.17 7.92 -9.94
CA ASP A 237 -7.58 8.35 -9.94
C ASP A 237 -7.85 9.42 -8.87
N PRO A 238 -7.19 10.60 -8.94
CA PRO A 238 -7.35 11.66 -7.94
C PRO A 238 -8.79 12.20 -7.88
N HIS A 239 -9.55 12.14 -8.99
CA HIS A 239 -10.91 12.62 -9.04
C HIS A 239 -11.88 11.80 -8.20
N SER A 240 -11.65 10.49 -8.01
CA SER A 240 -12.48 9.66 -7.12
C SER A 240 -12.38 10.11 -5.65
N VAL A 241 -11.20 10.54 -5.23
CA VAL A 241 -10.97 11.12 -3.89
C VAL A 241 -11.66 12.47 -3.76
N ILE A 242 -11.49 13.34 -4.75
CA ILE A 242 -12.13 14.69 -4.79
C ILE A 242 -13.65 14.55 -4.75
N GLU A 243 -14.25 13.70 -5.59
CA GLU A 243 -15.70 13.46 -5.60
C GLU A 243 -16.20 12.97 -4.24
N GLY A 244 -15.46 12.01 -3.62
CA GLY A 244 -15.78 11.52 -2.28
C GLY A 244 -15.73 12.61 -1.21
N MET A 245 -14.73 13.49 -1.27
CA MET A 245 -14.60 14.63 -0.35
C MET A 245 -15.74 15.63 -0.52
N ILE A 246 -16.16 15.94 -1.76
CA ILE A 246 -17.30 16.84 -2.03
C ILE A 246 -18.61 16.27 -1.47
N ILE A 247 -18.85 14.96 -1.68
CA ILE A 247 -20.04 14.27 -1.14
C ILE A 247 -20.02 14.29 0.40
N GLY A 248 -18.87 14.03 1.02
CA GLY A 248 -18.71 14.11 2.46
C GLY A 248 -18.89 15.52 3.01
N ALA A 249 -18.36 16.54 2.33
CA ALA A 249 -18.53 17.94 2.67
C ALA A 249 -20.01 18.35 2.63
N TYR A 250 -20.71 17.96 1.57
CA TYR A 250 -22.16 18.14 1.51
C TYR A 250 -22.87 17.51 2.69
N ALA A 251 -22.55 16.25 3.00
CA ALA A 251 -23.19 15.49 4.07
C ALA A 251 -23.05 16.15 5.44
N ILE A 252 -21.86 16.64 5.78
CA ILE A 252 -21.61 17.25 7.11
C ILE A 252 -21.86 18.78 7.14
N GLY A 253 -21.97 19.43 5.98
CA GLY A 253 -22.14 20.89 5.86
C GLY A 253 -20.80 21.63 6.01
N ALA A 254 -19.75 21.16 5.34
CA ALA A 254 -18.45 21.83 5.26
C ALA A 254 -18.30 22.60 3.94
N ASP A 255 -17.61 23.76 4.00
CA ASP A 255 -17.30 24.60 2.85
C ASP A 255 -15.84 24.53 2.42
N GLU A 256 -14.98 23.97 3.25
CA GLU A 256 -13.53 23.85 3.03
C GLU A 256 -13.01 22.45 3.34
N GLY A 257 -12.06 21.99 2.51
CA GLY A 257 -11.36 20.73 2.70
C GLY A 257 -9.87 20.82 2.47
N PHE A 258 -9.14 19.87 3.04
CA PHE A 258 -7.69 19.76 2.93
C PHE A 258 -7.29 18.35 2.54
N VAL A 259 -6.36 18.25 1.58
CA VAL A 259 -5.65 16.99 1.30
C VAL A 259 -4.25 17.11 1.88
N TYR A 260 -3.95 16.30 2.87
CA TYR A 260 -2.62 16.24 3.49
C TYR A 260 -1.83 15.11 2.81
N VAL A 261 -0.75 15.45 2.13
CA VAL A 261 0.09 14.53 1.34
C VAL A 261 1.54 14.65 1.75
N ARG A 262 2.25 13.55 1.82
CA ARG A 262 3.69 13.52 2.09
C ARG A 262 4.47 14.27 1.00
N MET A 263 5.54 14.96 1.40
CA MET A 263 6.45 15.65 0.46
C MET A 263 7.18 14.66 -0.48
N GLU A 264 7.33 13.41 -0.07
CA GLU A 264 7.96 12.32 -0.83
C GLU A 264 7.09 11.78 -1.99
N TYR A 265 5.85 12.31 -2.12
CA TYR A 265 4.92 11.93 -3.20
C TYR A 265 4.72 13.06 -4.22
N PRO A 266 5.79 13.52 -4.92
CA PRO A 266 5.69 14.68 -5.81
C PRO A 266 4.69 14.47 -6.95
N LEU A 267 4.63 13.27 -7.55
CA LEU A 267 3.68 12.95 -8.63
C LEU A 267 2.22 12.98 -8.12
N ALA A 268 1.94 12.44 -6.94
CA ALA A 268 0.60 12.51 -6.34
C ALA A 268 0.17 13.96 -6.10
N VAL A 269 1.07 14.80 -5.59
CA VAL A 269 0.82 16.24 -5.39
C VAL A 269 0.52 16.93 -6.73
N GLU A 270 1.31 16.66 -7.77
CA GLU A 270 1.09 17.21 -9.11
C GLU A 270 -0.27 16.81 -9.67
N ARG A 271 -0.63 15.52 -9.63
CA ARG A 271 -1.92 15.00 -10.09
C ARG A 271 -3.10 15.61 -9.33
N LEU A 272 -3.00 15.75 -8.02
CA LEU A 272 -4.02 16.38 -7.20
C LEU A 272 -4.18 17.88 -7.52
N ILE A 273 -3.09 18.62 -7.75
CA ILE A 273 -3.15 20.03 -8.17
C ILE A 273 -3.91 20.14 -9.50
N GLN A 274 -3.55 19.33 -10.50
CA GLN A 274 -4.20 19.31 -11.80
C GLN A 274 -5.69 18.94 -11.69
N ALA A 275 -6.02 17.92 -10.90
CA ALA A 275 -7.38 17.46 -10.71
C ALA A 275 -8.27 18.49 -9.98
N ILE A 276 -7.76 19.15 -8.94
CA ILE A 276 -8.46 20.21 -8.22
C ILE A 276 -8.70 21.43 -9.14
N GLN A 277 -7.69 21.81 -9.92
CA GLN A 277 -7.82 22.90 -10.87
C GLN A 277 -8.88 22.59 -11.94
N SER A 278 -8.82 21.40 -12.54
CA SER A 278 -9.82 20.95 -13.52
C SER A 278 -11.22 20.89 -12.91
N ALA A 279 -11.37 20.40 -11.67
CA ALA A 279 -12.65 20.37 -10.99
C ALA A 279 -13.24 21.78 -10.77
N ARG A 280 -12.39 22.79 -10.49
CA ARG A 280 -12.82 24.20 -10.41
C ARG A 280 -13.27 24.74 -11.77
N GLU A 281 -12.49 24.48 -12.83
CA GLU A 281 -12.80 24.91 -14.19
C GLU A 281 -14.11 24.32 -14.71
N TYR A 282 -14.44 23.09 -14.31
CA TYR A 282 -15.68 22.42 -14.67
C TYR A 282 -16.87 22.73 -13.73
N GLY A 283 -16.69 23.59 -12.71
CA GLY A 283 -17.75 23.95 -11.76
C GLY A 283 -18.12 22.83 -10.78
N LEU A 284 -17.18 21.91 -10.52
CA LEU A 284 -17.32 20.83 -9.57
C LEU A 284 -16.68 21.14 -8.21
N LEU A 285 -15.95 22.25 -8.12
CA LEU A 285 -15.47 22.90 -6.90
C LEU A 285 -15.73 24.40 -7.00
N GLY A 286 -15.78 25.10 -5.85
CA GLY A 286 -15.98 26.55 -5.75
C GLY A 286 -17.32 26.93 -5.12
N ASP A 287 -17.87 28.10 -5.49
CA ASP A 287 -18.99 28.71 -4.78
C ASP A 287 -20.36 28.10 -5.10
N SER A 288 -20.52 27.42 -6.24
CA SER A 288 -21.80 26.81 -6.65
C SER A 288 -21.59 25.56 -7.48
N ILE A 289 -21.37 24.43 -6.81
CA ILE A 289 -21.08 23.14 -7.45
C ILE A 289 -22.29 22.68 -8.28
N LEU A 290 -22.09 22.45 -9.59
CA LEU A 290 -23.14 22.07 -10.54
C LEU A 290 -24.38 22.99 -10.46
N GLY A 291 -24.18 24.29 -10.16
CA GLY A 291 -25.27 25.25 -10.02
C GLY A 291 -26.18 25.05 -8.81
N SER A 292 -25.84 24.18 -7.88
CA SER A 292 -26.68 23.83 -6.71
C SER A 292 -26.69 24.88 -5.60
N GLY A 293 -25.87 25.93 -5.69
CA GLY A 293 -25.66 26.90 -4.61
C GLY A 293 -24.87 26.33 -3.41
N LYS A 294 -24.36 25.11 -3.52
CA LYS A 294 -23.46 24.53 -2.51
C LYS A 294 -22.03 24.90 -2.81
N ARG A 295 -21.35 25.41 -1.79
CA ARG A 295 -19.95 25.77 -1.84
C ARG A 295 -19.09 24.65 -1.26
N PHE A 296 -17.98 24.38 -1.88
CA PHE A 296 -16.87 23.61 -1.29
C PHE A 296 -15.61 23.80 -2.13
N ASP A 297 -14.48 23.97 -1.47
CA ASP A 297 -13.18 24.02 -2.13
C ASP A 297 -12.12 23.24 -1.37
N ILE A 298 -11.07 22.80 -2.08
CA ILE A 298 -10.02 21.92 -1.54
C ILE A 298 -8.66 22.61 -1.66
N ARG A 299 -7.87 22.52 -0.59
CA ARG A 299 -6.45 22.92 -0.55
C ARG A 299 -5.56 21.72 -0.30
N ILE A 300 -4.36 21.75 -0.88
CA ILE A 300 -3.33 20.73 -0.63
C ILE A 300 -2.36 21.27 0.42
N ASN A 301 -2.06 20.44 1.40
CA ASN A 301 -1.01 20.66 2.37
C ASN A 301 0.06 19.56 2.25
N ARG A 302 1.32 19.95 2.13
CA ARG A 302 2.45 19.01 2.07
C ARG A 302 2.99 18.78 3.47
N GLY A 303 2.92 17.53 3.92
CA GLY A 303 3.55 17.10 5.16
C GLY A 303 5.07 17.05 5.04
N GLY A 304 5.77 17.24 6.15
CA GLY A 304 7.25 17.18 6.20
C GLY A 304 7.84 15.77 6.16
N GLY A 305 7.03 14.72 5.93
CA GLY A 305 7.48 13.33 5.83
C GLY A 305 7.46 12.55 7.14
N ALA A 306 7.05 13.13 8.25
CA ALA A 306 6.99 12.43 9.54
C ALA A 306 5.79 11.49 9.61
N PHE A 307 6.01 10.20 9.84
CA PHE A 307 4.99 9.16 9.98
C PHE A 307 3.94 9.48 11.06
N ILE A 308 4.37 10.09 12.17
CA ILE A 308 3.45 10.49 13.25
C ILE A 308 2.37 11.46 12.78
N CYS A 309 2.60 12.23 11.71
CA CYS A 309 1.61 13.14 11.16
C CYS A 309 0.42 12.42 10.50
N GLY A 310 0.49 11.10 10.28
CA GLY A 310 -0.66 10.26 9.92
C GLY A 310 -1.66 10.08 11.07
N GLU A 311 -1.26 10.29 12.34
CA GLU A 311 -2.18 10.32 13.47
C GLU A 311 -3.06 11.57 13.39
N SER A 312 -4.36 11.40 13.65
CA SER A 312 -5.37 12.42 13.36
C SER A 312 -5.13 13.76 14.04
N SER A 313 -4.74 13.78 15.31
CA SER A 313 -4.52 15.02 16.04
C SER A 313 -3.15 15.65 15.74
N ALA A 314 -2.15 14.85 15.42
CA ALA A 314 -0.85 15.31 14.94
C ALA A 314 -0.98 15.95 13.55
N LEU A 315 -1.80 15.37 12.67
CA LEU A 315 -2.11 15.92 11.35
C LEU A 315 -2.81 17.29 11.49
N MET A 316 -3.79 17.43 12.40
CA MET A 316 -4.43 18.73 12.67
C MET A 316 -3.40 19.77 13.13
N ALA A 317 -2.53 19.41 14.07
CA ALA A 317 -1.46 20.30 14.55
C ALA A 317 -0.55 20.75 13.40
N SER A 318 -0.18 19.83 12.51
CA SER A 318 0.64 20.13 11.33
C SER A 318 -0.08 21.05 10.33
N LEU A 319 -1.38 20.84 10.07
CA LEU A 319 -2.19 21.74 9.23
C LEU A 319 -2.28 23.16 9.81
N GLU A 320 -2.27 23.27 11.13
CA GLU A 320 -2.30 24.54 11.86
C GLU A 320 -0.92 25.22 11.93
N GLY A 321 0.12 24.62 11.34
CA GLY A 321 1.51 25.14 11.38
C GLY A 321 2.24 24.91 12.70
N ARG A 322 1.74 23.99 13.53
CA ARG A 322 2.35 23.56 14.78
C ARG A 322 3.13 22.27 14.61
N ALA A 323 3.96 21.91 15.58
CA ALA A 323 4.60 20.58 15.61
C ALA A 323 3.53 19.48 15.59
N GLY A 324 3.76 18.44 14.76
CA GLY A 324 2.87 17.30 14.59
C GLY A 324 2.85 16.38 15.83
N GLU A 325 2.37 16.87 16.94
CA GLU A 325 2.28 16.16 18.21
C GLU A 325 0.83 15.73 18.50
N PRO A 326 0.61 14.45 18.83
CA PRO A 326 -0.71 13.97 19.25
C PRO A 326 -1.21 14.64 20.53
N ARG A 327 -2.53 14.79 20.61
CA ARG A 327 -3.23 15.18 21.83
C ARG A 327 -3.98 14.00 22.46
N ALA A 328 -4.50 14.19 23.66
CA ALA A 328 -5.20 13.15 24.41
C ALA A 328 -6.46 12.64 23.68
N LYS A 329 -6.71 11.33 23.72
CA LYS A 329 -7.77 10.63 22.94
C LYS A 329 -9.20 11.02 23.34
N TYR A 330 -9.43 11.60 24.52
CA TYR A 330 -10.77 12.03 24.95
C TYR A 330 -11.30 13.27 24.20
N ILE A 331 -10.43 13.93 23.41
CA ILE A 331 -10.83 15.05 22.55
C ILE A 331 -11.00 14.53 21.12
N HIS A 332 -12.24 14.36 20.70
CA HIS A 332 -12.54 13.83 19.37
C HIS A 332 -12.47 14.89 18.28
N MET A 333 -11.84 14.55 17.14
CA MET A 333 -11.70 15.46 15.99
C MET A 333 -13.05 15.91 15.41
N VAL A 334 -14.05 15.06 15.51
CA VAL A 334 -15.41 15.36 15.05
C VAL A 334 -16.09 16.45 15.85
N GLU A 335 -15.58 16.79 17.04
CA GLU A 335 -16.05 17.85 17.92
C GLU A 335 -15.10 19.05 17.91
N ARG A 336 -13.80 18.78 18.03
CA ARG A 336 -12.73 19.78 18.15
C ARG A 336 -11.51 19.34 17.34
N GLY A 337 -11.59 19.51 16.02
CA GLY A 337 -10.55 19.19 15.05
C GLY A 337 -9.70 20.40 14.65
N LEU A 338 -9.62 20.67 13.34
CA LEU A 338 -8.85 21.77 12.76
C LEU A 338 -9.37 23.11 13.27
N TRP A 339 -8.46 23.93 13.81
CA TRP A 339 -8.78 25.22 14.47
C TRP A 339 -9.92 25.13 15.47
N GLU A 340 -9.90 24.05 16.24
CA GLU A 340 -10.92 23.76 17.27
C GLU A 340 -12.35 23.65 16.72
N GLN A 341 -12.53 23.42 15.41
CA GLN A 341 -13.83 23.22 14.78
C GLN A 341 -14.09 21.75 14.48
N PRO A 342 -15.36 21.33 14.40
CA PRO A 342 -15.72 19.97 14.00
C PRO A 342 -15.07 19.58 12.66
N THR A 343 -14.34 18.45 12.64
CA THR A 343 -13.58 18.04 11.49
C THR A 343 -13.77 16.55 11.21
N THR A 344 -14.12 16.22 9.97
CA THR A 344 -14.13 14.85 9.47
C THR A 344 -12.83 14.57 8.75
N LEU A 345 -12.01 13.67 9.31
CA LEU A 345 -10.79 13.16 8.69
C LEU A 345 -11.01 11.73 8.24
N ASN A 346 -10.83 11.45 6.97
CA ASN A 346 -10.79 10.09 6.40
C ASN A 346 -9.53 9.92 5.54
N ASN A 347 -9.12 8.68 5.41
CA ASN A 347 -8.03 8.26 4.54
C ASN A 347 -8.42 8.32 3.05
N VAL A 348 -7.45 8.34 2.14
CA VAL A 348 -7.62 8.40 0.68
C VAL A 348 -8.52 7.29 0.15
N GLU A 349 -8.23 6.02 0.48
CA GLU A 349 -9.02 4.87 0.05
C GLU A 349 -10.46 4.95 0.58
N THR A 350 -10.65 5.47 1.79
CA THR A 350 -11.98 5.70 2.35
C THR A 350 -12.80 6.68 1.51
N TRP A 351 -12.20 7.80 1.11
CA TRP A 351 -12.87 8.79 0.25
C TRP A 351 -13.19 8.22 -1.13
N ALA A 352 -12.28 7.46 -1.74
CA ALA A 352 -12.48 6.86 -3.06
C ALA A 352 -13.61 5.80 -3.10
N ASN A 353 -13.99 5.21 -1.96
CA ASN A 353 -15.14 4.31 -1.85
C ASN A 353 -16.49 5.04 -1.87
N VAL A 354 -16.54 6.31 -1.42
CA VAL A 354 -17.80 7.06 -1.26
C VAL A 354 -18.59 7.18 -2.56
N PRO A 355 -18.01 7.57 -3.71
CA PRO A 355 -18.75 7.65 -4.97
C PRO A 355 -19.35 6.31 -5.39
N VAL A 356 -18.64 5.19 -5.17
CA VAL A 356 -19.11 3.85 -5.54
C VAL A 356 -20.30 3.41 -4.68
N ILE A 357 -20.27 3.73 -3.39
CA ILE A 357 -21.39 3.45 -2.47
C ILE A 357 -22.64 4.23 -2.91
N VAL A 358 -22.48 5.50 -3.29
CA VAL A 358 -23.61 6.31 -3.80
C VAL A 358 -24.13 5.79 -5.13
N GLU A 359 -23.24 5.35 -6.02
CA GLU A 359 -23.60 4.80 -7.33
C GLU A 359 -24.37 3.49 -7.19
N LYS A 360 -23.79 2.50 -6.54
CA LYS A 360 -24.27 1.10 -6.49
C LYS A 360 -25.23 0.83 -5.34
N GLY A 361 -25.32 1.71 -4.37
CA GLY A 361 -26.13 1.55 -3.17
C GLY A 361 -25.39 0.92 -2.00
N PRO A 362 -25.83 1.23 -0.77
CA PRO A 362 -25.19 0.73 0.45
C PRO A 362 -25.35 -0.78 0.61
N GLU A 363 -26.45 -1.35 0.15
CA GLU A 363 -26.74 -2.80 0.22
C GLU A 363 -25.73 -3.60 -0.63
N TRP A 364 -25.40 -3.10 -1.82
CA TRP A 364 -24.37 -3.71 -2.66
C TRP A 364 -23.01 -3.71 -1.95
N PHE A 365 -22.60 -2.59 -1.38
CA PHE A 365 -21.32 -2.51 -0.68
C PHE A 365 -21.28 -3.39 0.57
N SER A 366 -22.37 -3.42 1.34
CA SER A 366 -22.49 -4.25 2.55
C SER A 366 -22.62 -5.73 2.26
N SER A 367 -22.97 -6.13 1.04
CA SER A 367 -22.96 -7.55 0.62
C SER A 367 -21.56 -8.10 0.40
N LEU A 368 -20.55 -7.22 0.27
CA LEU A 368 -19.13 -7.59 0.17
C LEU A 368 -18.50 -7.63 1.56
N GLY A 369 -17.61 -8.58 1.77
CA GLY A 369 -16.83 -8.68 3.01
C GLY A 369 -17.47 -9.58 4.06
N THR A 370 -17.04 -9.40 5.31
CA THR A 370 -17.53 -10.13 6.49
C THR A 370 -18.68 -9.38 7.20
N ASP A 371 -19.24 -9.97 8.25
CA ASP A 371 -20.32 -9.31 9.00
C ASP A 371 -19.88 -8.00 9.64
N THR A 372 -18.65 -7.88 10.09
CA THR A 372 -18.12 -6.72 10.78
C THR A 372 -17.22 -5.82 9.91
N SER A 373 -16.76 -6.30 8.77
CA SER A 373 -15.83 -5.60 7.87
C SER A 373 -16.33 -5.65 6.44
N LYS A 374 -17.09 -4.63 6.03
CA LYS A 374 -17.77 -4.56 4.73
C LYS A 374 -16.89 -3.97 3.63
N GLY A 375 -17.19 -4.36 2.38
CA GLY A 375 -16.56 -3.85 1.17
C GLY A 375 -15.24 -4.54 0.84
N THR A 376 -14.40 -3.83 0.07
CA THR A 376 -13.07 -4.25 -0.34
C THR A 376 -11.98 -3.56 0.46
N LYS A 377 -10.75 -4.08 0.35
CA LYS A 377 -9.53 -3.44 0.85
C LYS A 377 -8.42 -3.54 -0.17
N VAL A 378 -7.70 -2.45 -0.37
CA VAL A 378 -6.48 -2.43 -1.17
C VAL A 378 -5.29 -2.80 -0.29
N PHE A 379 -4.52 -3.79 -0.72
CA PHE A 379 -3.28 -4.19 -0.08
C PHE A 379 -2.08 -3.90 -0.97
N SER A 380 -0.97 -3.45 -0.37
CA SER A 380 0.34 -3.48 -1.02
C SER A 380 1.06 -4.76 -0.62
N LEU A 381 1.25 -5.64 -1.58
CA LEU A 381 1.95 -6.90 -1.39
C LEU A 381 3.42 -6.74 -1.76
N SER A 382 4.32 -6.93 -0.80
CA SER A 382 5.74 -6.65 -0.94
C SER A 382 6.61 -7.67 -0.19
N GLY A 383 7.93 -7.46 -0.19
CA GLY A 383 8.89 -8.36 0.43
C GLY A 383 9.28 -9.53 -0.48
N LYS A 384 9.30 -10.74 0.05
CA LYS A 384 9.79 -11.92 -0.67
C LYS A 384 8.70 -12.69 -1.43
N VAL A 385 7.62 -12.02 -1.80
CA VAL A 385 6.55 -12.55 -2.67
C VAL A 385 6.97 -12.52 -4.14
N LYS A 386 6.46 -13.46 -4.95
CA LYS A 386 6.75 -13.48 -6.40
C LYS A 386 6.11 -12.30 -7.12
N ASN A 387 4.83 -12.08 -6.89
CA ASN A 387 4.03 -11.06 -7.54
C ASN A 387 3.88 -9.85 -6.62
N THR A 388 4.84 -8.96 -6.65
CA THR A 388 4.77 -7.68 -5.91
C THR A 388 3.77 -6.75 -6.60
N GLY A 389 2.86 -6.12 -5.82
CA GLY A 389 1.90 -5.19 -6.41
C GLY A 389 0.78 -4.74 -5.48
N LEU A 390 -0.21 -4.06 -6.08
CA LEU A 390 -1.46 -3.68 -5.43
C LEU A 390 -2.54 -4.72 -5.70
N VAL A 391 -3.18 -5.14 -4.64
CA VAL A 391 -4.23 -6.18 -4.66
C VAL A 391 -5.47 -5.62 -3.98
N GLU A 392 -6.58 -5.50 -4.71
CA GLU A 392 -7.86 -5.14 -4.11
C GLU A 392 -8.79 -6.34 -4.08
N VAL A 393 -9.20 -6.71 -2.86
CA VAL A 393 -9.98 -7.93 -2.62
C VAL A 393 -11.14 -7.64 -1.66
N PRO A 394 -12.24 -8.41 -1.71
CA PRO A 394 -13.26 -8.37 -0.68
C PRO A 394 -12.66 -8.70 0.70
N MET A 395 -13.10 -7.99 1.73
CA MET A 395 -12.81 -8.38 3.11
C MET A 395 -13.26 -9.81 3.37
N GLY A 396 -12.51 -10.57 4.17
CA GLY A 396 -12.80 -11.98 4.46
C GLY A 396 -12.13 -12.98 3.52
N ILE A 397 -11.42 -12.53 2.48
CA ILE A 397 -10.49 -13.40 1.74
C ILE A 397 -9.41 -13.91 2.70
N THR A 398 -8.90 -15.11 2.47
CA THR A 398 -7.86 -15.67 3.34
C THR A 398 -6.47 -15.12 3.02
N LEU A 399 -5.58 -15.11 4.02
CA LEU A 399 -4.17 -14.80 3.78
C LEU A 399 -3.55 -15.75 2.75
N ARG A 400 -3.94 -17.03 2.74
CA ARG A 400 -3.51 -18.02 1.75
C ARG A 400 -3.82 -17.56 0.32
N GLU A 401 -5.06 -17.15 0.07
CA GLU A 401 -5.47 -16.70 -1.26
C GLU A 401 -4.71 -15.45 -1.69
N ILE A 402 -4.50 -14.49 -0.79
CA ILE A 402 -3.71 -13.28 -1.11
C ILE A 402 -2.26 -13.63 -1.41
N LEU A 403 -1.61 -14.43 -0.56
CA LEU A 403 -0.17 -14.68 -0.63
C LEU A 403 0.21 -15.70 -1.71
N PHE A 404 -0.59 -16.74 -1.90
CA PHE A 404 -0.23 -17.83 -2.80
C PHE A 404 -0.99 -17.79 -4.13
N ASP A 405 -2.30 -17.55 -4.13
CA ASP A 405 -3.07 -17.57 -5.37
C ASP A 405 -2.87 -16.26 -6.16
N ILE A 406 -2.89 -15.12 -5.49
CA ILE A 406 -2.65 -13.82 -6.13
C ILE A 406 -1.15 -13.51 -6.17
N GLY A 407 -0.47 -13.58 -5.01
CA GLY A 407 0.95 -13.27 -4.86
C GLY A 407 1.90 -14.30 -5.47
N GLY A 408 1.40 -15.48 -5.88
CA GLY A 408 2.21 -16.54 -6.47
C GLY A 408 3.16 -17.24 -5.49
N GLY A 409 3.02 -17.00 -4.18
CA GLY A 409 3.88 -17.56 -3.14
C GLY A 409 5.24 -16.86 -3.02
N VAL A 410 6.15 -17.51 -2.30
CA VAL A 410 7.49 -16.97 -2.02
C VAL A 410 8.40 -17.07 -3.23
N ARG A 411 9.24 -16.04 -3.41
CA ARG A 411 10.24 -15.97 -4.47
C ARG A 411 11.38 -16.97 -4.24
N GLY A 412 11.83 -17.63 -5.30
CA GLY A 412 12.93 -18.58 -5.25
C GLY A 412 12.54 -19.94 -4.67
N LYS A 413 13.46 -20.60 -3.93
CA LYS A 413 13.31 -21.98 -3.42
C LYS A 413 13.03 -22.05 -1.91
N LYS A 414 13.07 -20.93 -1.22
CA LYS A 414 12.85 -20.87 0.23
C LYS A 414 11.38 -21.00 0.58
N LYS A 415 11.11 -21.49 1.78
CA LYS A 415 9.75 -21.65 2.29
C LYS A 415 9.24 -20.33 2.86
N PHE A 416 7.94 -20.12 2.78
CA PHE A 416 7.24 -19.05 3.49
C PHE A 416 7.46 -19.20 5.00
N LYS A 417 7.68 -18.07 5.67
CA LYS A 417 7.88 -18.03 7.12
C LYS A 417 6.82 -17.21 7.81
N ALA A 418 6.63 -15.97 7.38
CA ALA A 418 5.68 -15.06 7.99
C ALA A 418 5.23 -13.97 7.01
N VAL A 419 4.14 -13.31 7.35
CA VAL A 419 3.72 -12.04 6.74
C VAL A 419 3.50 -10.99 7.83
N GLN A 420 4.13 -9.83 7.69
CA GLN A 420 3.83 -8.65 8.49
C GLN A 420 2.60 -7.98 7.90
N THR A 421 1.56 -7.75 8.71
CA THR A 421 0.38 -6.95 8.34
C THR A 421 0.25 -5.75 9.27
N GLY A 422 -0.42 -4.69 8.82
CA GLY A 422 -0.67 -3.52 9.64
C GLY A 422 0.49 -2.51 9.73
N GLY A 423 1.48 -2.61 8.83
CA GLY A 423 2.64 -1.74 8.85
C GLY A 423 3.58 -1.99 10.03
N PRO A 424 4.47 -1.03 10.37
CA PRO A 424 5.49 -1.20 11.41
C PRO A 424 4.91 -1.37 12.82
N SER A 425 3.67 -0.95 13.04
CA SER A 425 2.95 -1.11 14.32
C SER A 425 2.04 -2.34 14.37
N GLY A 426 2.02 -3.14 13.32
CA GLY A 426 1.27 -4.39 13.24
C GLY A 426 2.05 -5.59 13.75
N GLY A 427 1.64 -6.80 13.37
CA GLY A 427 2.25 -8.04 13.83
C GLY A 427 2.64 -8.99 12.71
N CYS A 428 3.55 -9.91 13.01
CA CYS A 428 3.94 -11.00 12.13
C CYS A 428 3.03 -12.21 12.35
N LEU A 429 2.42 -12.71 11.27
CA LEU A 429 1.57 -13.90 11.26
C LEU A 429 2.28 -15.06 10.55
N VAL A 430 2.07 -16.28 11.04
CA VAL A 430 2.73 -17.52 10.58
C VAL A 430 1.75 -18.46 9.86
N VAL A 431 2.30 -19.51 9.22
CA VAL A 431 1.47 -20.54 8.55
C VAL A 431 0.84 -21.50 9.54
N ASP A 432 1.64 -22.08 10.43
CA ASP A 432 1.21 -23.11 11.32
C ASP A 432 1.34 -22.67 12.77
N VAL A 433 0.24 -22.69 13.51
CA VAL A 433 0.23 -22.61 14.96
C VAL A 433 -0.38 -23.91 15.48
N GLU A 434 0.40 -24.71 16.17
CA GLU A 434 -0.17 -25.74 17.05
C GLU A 434 -0.84 -25.02 18.21
N GLU A 435 -2.15 -24.82 18.16
CA GLU A 435 -2.88 -24.36 19.33
C GLU A 435 -2.82 -25.45 20.41
N ARG A 436 -2.17 -25.11 21.51
CA ARG A 436 -2.22 -25.87 22.76
C ARG A 436 -3.54 -25.53 23.46
N GLY A 437 -4.55 -26.35 23.30
CA GLY A 437 -5.75 -26.21 24.15
C GLY A 437 -6.86 -27.21 23.91
N ASP A 438 -7.39 -27.39 22.73
CA ASP A 438 -8.62 -28.18 22.52
C ASP A 438 -8.67 -28.98 21.21
N GLY A 439 -7.54 -29.39 20.68
CA GLY A 439 -7.50 -30.45 19.64
C GLY A 439 -7.81 -30.02 18.21
N GLY A 440 -7.88 -28.73 17.90
CA GLY A 440 -7.99 -28.22 16.55
C GLY A 440 -6.72 -27.48 16.12
N SER A 441 -6.00 -27.95 15.11
CA SER A 441 -4.96 -27.14 14.47
C SER A 441 -5.62 -26.07 13.61
N PHE A 442 -5.58 -24.82 14.06
CA PHE A 442 -6.00 -23.66 13.27
C PHE A 442 -4.79 -23.11 12.53
N ASN A 443 -4.87 -23.08 11.22
CA ASN A 443 -3.81 -22.53 10.38
C ASN A 443 -4.06 -21.04 10.16
N LEU A 444 -3.23 -20.15 10.73
CA LEU A 444 -3.38 -18.70 10.60
C LEU A 444 -3.35 -18.19 9.16
N ILE A 445 -2.79 -18.98 8.22
CA ILE A 445 -2.79 -18.58 6.81
C ILE A 445 -4.21 -18.68 6.19
N ASP A 446 -5.08 -19.46 6.78
CA ASP A 446 -6.49 -19.59 6.37
C ASP A 446 -7.41 -18.60 7.12
N LEU A 447 -6.80 -17.70 7.92
CA LEU A 447 -7.51 -16.64 8.62
C LEU A 447 -8.19 -15.71 7.60
N PRO A 448 -9.50 -15.44 7.73
CA PRO A 448 -10.16 -14.39 6.98
C PRO A 448 -9.55 -13.02 7.29
N VAL A 449 -9.13 -12.29 6.27
CA VAL A 449 -8.50 -10.98 6.42
C VAL A 449 -9.58 -9.92 6.64
N ASP A 450 -9.78 -9.55 7.90
CA ASP A 450 -10.64 -8.44 8.30
C ASP A 450 -10.08 -7.71 9.53
N PHE A 451 -10.71 -6.61 9.94
CA PHE A 451 -10.19 -5.78 11.04
C PHE A 451 -10.12 -6.53 12.36
N ASP A 452 -11.12 -7.33 12.65
CA ASP A 452 -11.28 -7.94 13.96
C ASP A 452 -10.43 -9.22 14.06
N ARG A 453 -10.46 -10.07 13.03
CA ARG A 453 -9.69 -11.32 12.99
C ARG A 453 -8.18 -11.11 13.00
N LEU A 454 -7.69 -10.11 12.26
CA LEU A 454 -6.25 -9.78 12.32
C LEU A 454 -5.84 -9.28 13.70
N THR A 455 -6.71 -8.53 14.39
CA THR A 455 -6.45 -8.04 15.75
C THR A 455 -6.44 -9.20 16.76
N GLU A 456 -7.39 -10.14 16.67
CA GLU A 456 -7.44 -11.36 17.50
C GLU A 456 -6.18 -12.22 17.33
N ALA A 457 -5.63 -12.27 16.12
CA ALA A 457 -4.38 -12.99 15.84
C ALA A 457 -3.11 -12.28 16.36
N GLY A 458 -3.22 -11.09 16.96
CA GLY A 458 -2.08 -10.31 17.47
C GLY A 458 -1.39 -9.46 16.40
N SER A 459 -2.09 -9.16 15.31
CA SER A 459 -1.68 -8.21 14.29
C SER A 459 -2.73 -7.11 14.11
N MET A 460 -2.84 -6.51 12.95
CA MET A 460 -3.88 -5.54 12.61
C MET A 460 -4.00 -5.37 11.09
N MET A 461 -5.12 -4.78 10.63
CA MET A 461 -5.30 -4.42 9.22
C MET A 461 -4.31 -3.32 8.79
N GLY A 462 -4.14 -2.31 9.63
CA GLY A 462 -3.37 -1.13 9.29
C GLY A 462 -3.88 -0.44 8.02
N SER A 463 -3.01 0.23 7.32
CA SER A 463 -3.31 0.86 6.02
C SER A 463 -3.45 -0.16 4.88
N GLY A 464 -2.97 -1.39 5.04
CA GLY A 464 -3.02 -2.47 4.05
C GLY A 464 -1.65 -2.93 3.54
N GLY A 465 -0.56 -2.54 4.21
CA GLY A 465 0.78 -3.07 3.92
C GLY A 465 0.90 -4.54 4.32
N MET A 466 1.40 -5.38 3.40
CA MET A 466 1.75 -6.78 3.63
C MET A 466 3.19 -7.02 3.19
N ILE A 467 4.06 -7.44 4.13
CA ILE A 467 5.47 -7.74 3.85
C ILE A 467 5.71 -9.23 4.07
N VAL A 468 5.97 -9.94 3.00
CA VAL A 468 6.19 -11.40 2.99
C VAL A 468 7.64 -11.71 3.33
N MET A 469 7.84 -12.66 4.24
CA MET A 469 9.14 -13.13 4.72
C MET A 469 9.31 -14.63 4.46
N ASP A 470 10.55 -15.06 4.22
CA ASP A 470 10.93 -16.45 4.04
C ASP A 470 11.79 -16.98 5.21
N GLU A 471 12.13 -18.26 5.17
CA GLU A 471 12.96 -18.92 6.21
C GLU A 471 14.36 -18.31 6.37
N GLY A 472 14.78 -17.44 5.49
CA GLY A 472 16.03 -16.70 5.58
C GLY A 472 15.92 -15.38 6.34
N ASP A 473 14.75 -15.01 6.89
CA ASP A 473 14.57 -13.84 7.73
C ASP A 473 14.64 -14.21 9.22
N CYS A 474 15.40 -13.46 9.99
CA CYS A 474 15.46 -13.61 11.45
C CYS A 474 14.35 -12.79 12.08
N MET A 475 13.45 -13.42 12.82
CA MET A 475 12.29 -12.72 13.38
C MET A 475 12.66 -11.76 14.51
N VAL A 476 13.77 -12.01 15.21
CA VAL A 476 14.33 -11.07 16.20
C VAL A 476 14.84 -9.80 15.52
N ASP A 477 15.54 -9.94 14.39
CA ASP A 477 16.04 -8.82 13.59
C ASP A 477 14.90 -8.04 12.92
N VAL A 478 13.86 -8.73 12.46
CA VAL A 478 12.64 -8.14 11.92
C VAL A 478 11.92 -7.28 12.98
N ALA A 479 11.74 -7.81 14.20
CA ALA A 479 11.17 -7.05 15.31
C ALA A 479 12.00 -5.79 15.64
N LYS A 480 13.30 -5.94 15.67
CA LYS A 480 14.26 -4.83 15.87
C LYS A 480 14.15 -3.77 14.77
N TYR A 481 14.04 -4.19 13.49
CA TYR A 481 13.88 -3.28 12.36
C TYR A 481 12.64 -2.41 12.50
N PHE A 482 11.47 -3.00 12.76
CA PHE A 482 10.23 -2.25 12.91
C PHE A 482 10.27 -1.34 14.14
N LEU A 483 10.82 -1.81 15.23
CA LEU A 483 10.94 -1.00 16.45
C LEU A 483 11.92 0.17 16.27
N SER A 484 12.99 -0.01 15.48
CA SER A 484 13.92 1.06 15.10
C SER A 484 13.21 2.15 14.29
N PHE A 485 12.40 1.77 13.32
CA PHE A 485 11.56 2.70 12.57
C PHE A 485 10.64 3.49 13.51
N LEU A 486 9.92 2.81 14.40
CA LEU A 486 9.01 3.46 15.35
C LEU A 486 9.72 4.40 16.33
N LYS A 487 10.97 4.09 16.71
CA LYS A 487 11.81 4.98 17.51
C LYS A 487 12.12 6.29 16.77
N GLU A 488 12.47 6.20 15.49
CA GLU A 488 12.80 7.35 14.65
C GLU A 488 11.59 8.23 14.35
N GLU A 489 10.41 7.61 14.23
CA GLU A 489 9.15 8.28 13.91
C GLU A 489 8.34 8.73 15.14
N SER A 490 8.80 8.42 16.34
CA SER A 490 8.15 8.88 17.57
C SER A 490 8.30 10.39 17.73
N CYS A 491 7.20 11.10 18.04
CA CYS A 491 7.24 12.53 18.35
C CYS A 491 7.98 12.86 19.65
N GLY A 492 8.30 11.85 20.47
CA GLY A 492 9.04 12.02 21.73
C GLY A 492 8.24 12.62 22.91
N LYS A 493 6.93 12.89 22.74
CA LYS A 493 6.12 13.59 23.73
C LYS A 493 5.89 12.79 25.02
N CYS A 494 5.40 11.56 24.92
CA CYS A 494 5.12 10.74 26.09
C CYS A 494 6.29 9.81 26.44
N VAL A 495 6.59 9.71 27.75
CA VAL A 495 7.73 8.93 28.27
C VAL A 495 7.63 7.44 27.91
N PRO A 496 6.47 6.76 28.06
CA PRO A 496 6.39 5.32 27.74
C PRO A 496 6.81 4.99 26.30
N CYS A 497 6.39 5.78 25.32
CA CYS A 497 6.80 5.62 23.92
C CYS A 497 8.29 5.98 23.73
N ARG A 498 8.71 7.18 24.15
CA ARG A 498 10.08 7.69 23.92
C ARG A 498 11.15 6.81 24.54
N GLU A 499 11.02 6.49 25.83
CA GLU A 499 12.03 5.71 26.55
C GLU A 499 11.78 4.21 26.45
N GLY A 500 10.51 3.78 26.49
CA GLY A 500 10.18 2.35 26.42
C GLY A 500 10.65 1.70 25.12
N ILE A 501 10.42 2.33 23.96
CA ILE A 501 10.92 1.83 22.66
C ILE A 501 12.44 1.73 22.66
N ARG A 502 13.16 2.71 23.22
CA ARG A 502 14.63 2.68 23.32
C ARG A 502 15.13 1.52 24.17
N HIS A 503 14.48 1.29 25.32
CA HIS A 503 14.84 0.17 26.19
C HIS A 503 14.59 -1.20 25.51
N MET A 504 13.44 -1.38 24.84
CA MET A 504 13.18 -2.60 24.08
C MET A 504 14.23 -2.81 22.99
N LEU A 505 14.61 -1.76 22.24
CA LEU A 505 15.68 -1.84 21.24
C LEU A 505 17.03 -2.25 21.84
N THR A 506 17.40 -1.70 23.00
CA THR A 506 18.63 -2.08 23.69
C THR A 506 18.65 -3.57 24.04
N ILE A 507 17.48 -4.12 24.43
CA ILE A 507 17.36 -5.54 24.72
C ILE A 507 17.51 -6.37 23.41
N LEU A 508 16.82 -5.98 22.34
CA LEU A 508 16.93 -6.66 21.04
C LEU A 508 18.36 -6.58 20.46
N ASP A 509 19.07 -5.46 20.69
CA ASP A 509 20.49 -5.33 20.34
C ASP A 509 21.35 -6.34 21.10
N ARG A 510 21.17 -6.50 22.41
CA ARG A 510 21.88 -7.53 23.21
C ARG A 510 21.57 -8.93 22.70
N ILE A 511 20.30 -9.24 22.43
CA ILE A 511 19.91 -10.56 21.93
C ILE A 511 20.56 -10.84 20.56
N THR A 512 20.51 -9.90 19.63
CA THR A 512 21.09 -10.07 18.29
C THR A 512 22.61 -10.02 18.26
N SER A 513 23.26 -9.48 19.29
CA SER A 513 24.73 -9.50 19.48
C SER A 513 25.23 -10.73 20.26
N GLY A 514 24.33 -11.56 20.80
CA GLY A 514 24.70 -12.74 21.61
C GLY A 514 24.92 -12.46 23.09
N GLU A 515 24.62 -11.26 23.55
CA GLU A 515 24.75 -10.83 24.94
C GLU A 515 23.43 -10.94 25.72
N GLY A 516 22.34 -11.35 25.04
CA GLY A 516 21.01 -11.49 25.64
C GLY A 516 20.98 -12.59 26.70
N THR A 517 20.06 -12.44 27.66
CA THR A 517 19.78 -13.34 28.78
C THR A 517 18.32 -13.76 28.79
N GLU A 518 17.97 -14.80 29.57
CA GLU A 518 16.55 -15.23 29.71
C GLU A 518 15.67 -14.14 30.32
N ASP A 519 16.20 -13.35 31.25
CA ASP A 519 15.48 -12.25 31.89
C ASP A 519 15.08 -11.16 30.88
N ASP A 520 15.80 -11.04 29.76
CA ASP A 520 15.49 -10.10 28.70
C ASP A 520 14.14 -10.39 28.03
N LEU A 521 13.70 -11.65 27.96
CA LEU A 521 12.39 -12.01 27.39
C LEU A 521 11.26 -11.52 28.28
N THR A 522 11.36 -11.74 29.59
CA THR A 522 10.38 -11.25 30.56
C THR A 522 10.32 -9.73 30.57
N LEU A 523 11.48 -9.08 30.54
CA LEU A 523 11.56 -7.62 30.52
C LEU A 523 10.98 -7.02 29.23
N LEU A 524 11.13 -7.68 28.08
CA LEU A 524 10.47 -7.25 26.82
C LEU A 524 8.95 -7.30 26.94
N GLU A 525 8.39 -8.35 27.56
CA GLU A 525 6.94 -8.51 27.75
C GLU A 525 6.39 -7.43 28.71
N GLU A 526 7.06 -7.18 29.84
CA GLU A 526 6.69 -6.13 30.82
C GLU A 526 6.76 -4.72 30.24
N LEU A 527 7.83 -4.41 29.49
CA LEU A 527 7.98 -3.12 28.81
C LEU A 527 6.89 -2.95 27.74
N ALA A 528 6.58 -4.00 26.98
CA ALA A 528 5.55 -3.99 25.97
C ALA A 528 4.17 -3.63 26.54
N GLU A 529 3.79 -4.25 27.66
CA GLU A 529 2.54 -3.95 28.38
C GLU A 529 2.50 -2.49 28.84
N THR A 530 3.58 -2.04 29.51
CA THR A 530 3.68 -0.65 29.97
C THR A 530 3.57 0.37 28.84
N ILE A 531 4.22 0.13 27.70
CA ILE A 531 4.18 1.03 26.54
C ILE A 531 2.77 1.05 25.93
N ALA A 532 2.16 -0.14 25.78
CA ALA A 532 0.82 -0.27 25.21
C ALA A 532 -0.24 0.45 26.03
N GLU A 533 -0.19 0.36 27.37
CA GLU A 533 -1.19 0.94 28.26
C GLU A 533 -1.00 2.46 28.48
N ALA A 534 0.24 2.91 28.64
CA ALA A 534 0.53 4.26 29.09
C ALA A 534 0.87 5.26 27.98
N SER A 535 0.98 4.82 26.70
CA SER A 535 1.29 5.72 25.58
C SER A 535 0.07 6.57 25.17
N LEU A 536 0.37 7.79 24.70
CA LEU A 536 -0.68 8.78 24.37
C LEU A 536 -1.45 8.47 23.08
N CYS A 537 -0.81 7.93 22.06
CA CYS A 537 -1.38 7.70 20.72
C CYS A 537 -1.12 6.29 20.20
N ALA A 538 -1.73 5.96 19.05
CA ALA A 538 -1.64 4.64 18.44
C ALA A 538 -0.20 4.23 18.10
N LEU A 539 0.68 5.15 17.70
CA LEU A 539 2.08 4.82 17.43
C LEU A 539 2.72 4.17 18.67
N GLY A 540 2.58 4.78 19.86
CA GLY A 540 3.15 4.23 21.09
C GLY A 540 2.40 2.98 21.56
N THR A 541 1.05 3.01 21.62
CA THR A 541 0.28 1.86 22.15
C THR A 541 0.42 0.59 21.30
N GLN A 542 0.80 0.71 20.02
CA GLN A 542 0.97 -0.39 19.10
C GLN A 542 2.44 -0.72 18.78
N ALA A 543 3.38 0.13 19.21
CA ALA A 543 4.80 -0.09 18.98
C ALA A 543 5.33 -1.46 19.45
N PRO A 544 4.82 -2.06 20.53
CA PRO A 544 5.26 -3.37 20.98
C PRO A 544 4.79 -4.55 20.09
N ASN A 545 3.78 -4.38 19.24
CA ASN A 545 3.16 -5.49 18.49
C ASN A 545 4.15 -6.34 17.67
N PRO A 546 5.13 -5.78 16.94
CA PRO A 546 6.13 -6.59 16.23
C PRO A 546 6.92 -7.49 17.16
N VAL A 547 7.27 -7.01 18.35
CA VAL A 547 8.00 -7.80 19.35
C VAL A 547 7.10 -8.87 19.96
N LEU A 548 5.89 -8.50 20.40
CA LEU A 548 4.95 -9.43 21.00
C LEU A 548 4.54 -10.55 20.05
N SER A 549 4.25 -10.23 18.78
CA SER A 549 3.88 -11.25 17.79
C SER A 549 5.04 -12.17 17.44
N THR A 550 6.26 -11.65 17.34
CA THR A 550 7.44 -12.49 17.10
C THR A 550 7.84 -13.32 18.32
N LEU A 551 7.68 -12.82 19.55
CA LEU A 551 7.82 -13.61 20.76
C LEU A 551 6.76 -14.72 20.84
N LYS A 552 5.50 -14.42 20.50
CA LYS A 552 4.40 -15.40 20.52
C LYS A 552 4.66 -16.56 19.55
N TYR A 553 5.05 -16.27 18.32
CA TYR A 553 5.11 -17.27 17.25
C TYR A 553 6.52 -17.81 16.95
N PHE A 554 7.57 -17.12 17.38
CA PHE A 554 8.97 -17.46 17.08
C PHE A 554 9.86 -17.41 18.33
N ARG A 555 9.30 -17.73 19.52
CA ARG A 555 10.05 -17.73 20.79
C ARG A 555 11.31 -18.57 20.71
N ASN A 556 11.26 -19.69 19.98
CA ASN A 556 12.41 -20.57 19.74
C ASN A 556 13.59 -19.86 19.05
N GLU A 557 13.34 -18.85 18.22
CA GLU A 557 14.43 -18.06 17.61
C GLU A 557 15.10 -17.16 18.65
N TYR A 558 14.33 -16.52 19.53
CA TYR A 558 14.87 -15.73 20.64
C TYR A 558 15.71 -16.62 21.57
N GLU A 559 15.21 -17.78 21.95
CA GLU A 559 15.91 -18.74 22.80
C GLU A 559 17.21 -19.22 22.14
N ALA A 560 17.20 -19.50 20.83
CA ALA A 560 18.42 -19.89 20.10
C ALA A 560 19.48 -18.77 20.10
N HIS A 561 19.06 -17.49 19.99
CA HIS A 561 19.97 -16.35 20.10
C HIS A 561 20.57 -16.23 21.51
N ILE A 562 19.75 -16.48 22.54
CA ILE A 562 20.15 -16.35 23.94
C ILE A 562 20.95 -17.55 24.43
N ARG A 563 20.43 -18.77 24.28
CA ARG A 563 21.02 -20.01 24.83
C ARG A 563 22.13 -20.57 23.95
N ASP A 564 21.80 -20.72 22.64
CA ASP A 564 22.70 -21.39 21.70
C ASP A 564 23.72 -20.44 21.08
N LYS A 565 23.56 -19.12 21.33
CA LYS A 565 24.36 -18.05 20.68
C LYS A 565 24.41 -18.23 19.15
N ARG A 566 23.27 -18.57 18.57
CA ARG A 566 23.10 -18.89 17.15
C ARG A 566 21.89 -18.21 16.57
N CYS A 567 22.02 -17.61 15.37
CA CYS A 567 20.90 -17.11 14.60
C CYS A 567 20.41 -18.18 13.62
N PRO A 568 19.20 -18.76 13.80
CA PRO A 568 18.71 -19.84 12.92
C PRO A 568 18.64 -19.43 11.44
N ALA A 569 18.26 -18.19 11.15
CA ALA A 569 18.21 -17.65 9.79
C ALA A 569 19.58 -17.22 9.23
N GLY A 570 20.62 -17.17 10.08
CA GLY A 570 21.96 -16.73 9.69
C GLY A 570 22.02 -15.25 9.26
N VAL A 571 21.27 -14.36 9.92
CA VAL A 571 21.21 -12.92 9.64
C VAL A 571 22.06 -12.13 10.62
N CYS A 572 21.97 -12.44 11.91
CA CYS A 572 22.65 -11.69 12.99
C CYS A 572 24.16 -11.92 12.96
N LYS A 573 24.92 -10.96 12.43
CA LYS A 573 26.37 -11.12 12.18
C LYS A 573 27.19 -11.55 13.40
N ALA A 574 26.82 -11.11 14.60
CA ALA A 574 27.50 -11.52 15.82
C ALA A 574 27.39 -13.02 16.09
N LEU A 575 26.27 -13.62 15.70
CA LEU A 575 25.89 -15.01 15.95
C LEU A 575 26.10 -15.94 14.75
N ILE A 576 26.78 -15.48 13.70
CA ILE A 576 27.13 -16.31 12.54
C ILE A 576 28.58 -16.71 12.65
N SER A 577 28.87 -17.94 12.29
CA SER A 577 30.23 -18.41 12.03
C SER A 577 30.31 -19.09 10.67
N TYR A 578 31.49 -19.01 10.05
CA TYR A 578 31.79 -19.73 8.82
C TYR A 578 32.84 -20.78 9.10
N SER A 579 32.63 -21.96 8.52
CA SER A 579 33.58 -23.06 8.59
C SER A 579 33.70 -23.71 7.20
N ILE A 580 34.79 -24.45 6.97
CA ILE A 580 34.97 -25.19 5.73
C ILE A 580 34.87 -26.67 6.04
N ASP A 581 33.93 -27.34 5.40
CA ASP A 581 33.78 -28.80 5.45
C ASP A 581 34.94 -29.45 4.69
N ALA A 582 35.80 -30.15 5.40
CA ALA A 582 36.97 -30.79 4.85
C ALA A 582 36.63 -31.88 3.81
N GLY A 583 35.48 -32.56 3.95
CA GLY A 583 35.04 -33.60 3.04
C GLY A 583 34.53 -33.04 1.68
N ALA A 584 34.01 -31.84 1.68
CA ALA A 584 33.49 -31.17 0.48
C ALA A 584 34.50 -30.21 -0.17
N CYS A 585 35.56 -29.81 0.53
CA CYS A 585 36.54 -28.86 0.06
C CYS A 585 37.52 -29.47 -0.94
N THR A 586 37.51 -28.98 -2.19
CA THR A 586 38.42 -29.43 -3.26
C THR A 586 39.74 -28.67 -3.31
N GLY A 587 39.95 -27.68 -2.45
CA GLY A 587 41.16 -26.85 -2.46
C GLY A 587 41.28 -25.91 -3.65
N CYS A 588 40.14 -25.46 -4.24
CA CYS A 588 40.14 -24.60 -5.41
C CYS A 588 40.61 -23.16 -5.14
N ALA A 589 40.81 -22.78 -3.89
CA ALA A 589 41.25 -21.47 -3.38
C ALA A 589 40.37 -20.27 -3.75
N LEU A 590 39.17 -20.49 -4.30
CA LEU A 590 38.29 -19.38 -4.73
C LEU A 590 37.84 -18.55 -3.51
N CYS A 591 37.49 -19.19 -2.41
CA CYS A 591 37.11 -18.53 -1.16
C CYS A 591 38.27 -17.70 -0.57
N ALA A 592 39.50 -18.21 -0.59
CA ALA A 592 40.67 -17.49 -0.08
C ALA A 592 41.02 -16.26 -0.93
N LYS A 593 40.94 -16.38 -2.28
CA LYS A 593 41.19 -15.27 -3.21
C LYS A 593 40.20 -14.13 -3.08
N ASN A 594 38.95 -14.43 -2.70
CA ASN A 594 37.88 -13.44 -2.57
C ASN A 594 37.69 -12.97 -1.12
N CYS A 595 38.48 -13.45 -0.17
CA CYS A 595 38.36 -13.04 1.23
C CYS A 595 38.99 -11.66 1.46
N PRO A 596 38.21 -10.60 1.75
CA PRO A 596 38.73 -9.24 1.94
C PRO A 596 39.60 -9.10 3.19
N ALA A 597 39.38 -9.98 4.18
CA ALA A 597 40.14 -10.00 5.44
C ALA A 597 41.37 -10.91 5.38
N GLY A 598 41.59 -11.65 4.29
CA GLY A 598 42.69 -12.62 4.16
C GLY A 598 42.69 -13.72 5.23
N CYS A 599 41.53 -13.98 5.86
CA CYS A 599 41.43 -14.91 6.98
C CYS A 599 41.30 -16.40 6.58
N ILE A 600 41.28 -16.73 5.27
CA ILE A 600 41.16 -18.10 4.77
C ILE A 600 42.54 -18.58 4.33
N VAL A 601 43.03 -19.61 4.99
CA VAL A 601 44.36 -20.19 4.77
C VAL A 601 44.27 -21.60 4.19
N GLY A 602 45.23 -21.99 3.37
CA GLY A 602 45.34 -23.28 2.71
C GLY A 602 46.02 -23.18 1.37
N ASN A 603 46.62 -24.27 0.88
CA ASN A 603 47.24 -24.32 -0.45
C ASN A 603 46.24 -24.82 -1.48
N VAL A 604 46.56 -24.56 -2.76
CA VAL A 604 45.76 -25.09 -3.91
C VAL A 604 45.79 -26.61 -3.85
N LYS A 605 44.63 -27.26 -4.01
CA LYS A 605 44.38 -28.70 -3.87
C LYS A 605 44.42 -29.26 -2.44
N GLU A 606 44.54 -28.41 -1.43
CA GLU A 606 44.44 -28.78 -0.03
C GLU A 606 43.16 -28.17 0.59
N VAL A 607 42.72 -28.77 1.69
CA VAL A 607 41.56 -28.23 2.43
C VAL A 607 41.91 -26.87 3.03
N HIS A 608 41.08 -25.91 2.78
CA HIS A 608 41.25 -24.57 3.37
C HIS A 608 40.62 -24.48 4.77
N ALA A 609 41.07 -23.55 5.59
CA ALA A 609 40.52 -23.26 6.92
C ALA A 609 40.29 -21.75 7.10
N ILE A 610 39.28 -21.42 7.88
CA ILE A 610 38.95 -20.00 8.21
C ILE A 610 39.50 -19.71 9.61
N ARG A 611 40.38 -18.70 9.74
CA ARG A 611 40.78 -18.14 11.03
C ARG A 611 39.62 -17.31 11.56
N ARG A 612 38.94 -17.78 12.58
CA ARG A 612 37.69 -17.19 13.08
C ARG A 612 37.91 -15.81 13.69
N GLU A 613 39.02 -15.60 14.35
CA GLU A 613 39.47 -14.36 14.99
C GLU A 613 39.63 -13.19 14.00
N ASP A 614 40.07 -13.51 12.79
CA ASP A 614 40.30 -12.52 11.72
C ASP A 614 39.05 -12.36 10.78
N CYS A 615 38.04 -13.22 10.96
CA CYS A 615 36.89 -13.25 10.05
C CYS A 615 35.88 -12.12 10.32
N ILE A 616 35.72 -11.20 9.36
CA ILE A 616 34.73 -10.11 9.41
C ILE A 616 33.30 -10.55 9.09
N LYS A 617 33.06 -11.85 8.91
CA LYS A 617 31.73 -12.45 8.69
C LYS A 617 30.98 -11.89 7.47
N CYS A 618 31.66 -11.49 6.40
CA CYS A 618 31.07 -10.86 5.22
C CYS A 618 30.28 -11.84 4.32
N GLY A 619 30.48 -13.14 4.45
CA GLY A 619 29.77 -14.16 3.65
C GLY A 619 30.31 -14.46 2.26
N ILE A 620 31.22 -13.64 1.71
CA ILE A 620 31.72 -13.78 0.32
C ILE A 620 32.24 -15.21 0.06
N CYS A 621 32.96 -15.80 1.01
CA CYS A 621 33.48 -17.16 0.87
C CYS A 621 32.36 -18.22 0.71
N TYR A 622 31.22 -18.01 1.34
CA TYR A 622 30.04 -18.85 1.22
C TYR A 622 29.41 -18.72 -0.17
N ASP A 623 29.23 -17.48 -0.64
CA ASP A 623 28.58 -17.19 -1.93
C ASP A 623 29.40 -17.68 -3.14
N VAL A 624 30.74 -17.62 -3.07
CA VAL A 624 31.62 -18.03 -4.18
C VAL A 624 31.97 -19.51 -4.18
N CYS A 625 31.58 -20.28 -3.15
CA CYS A 625 31.94 -21.70 -3.05
C CYS A 625 31.03 -22.56 -3.94
N LYS A 626 31.54 -23.00 -5.07
CA LYS A 626 30.83 -23.87 -6.04
C LYS A 626 30.62 -25.31 -5.56
N PHE A 627 31.24 -25.71 -4.45
CA PHE A 627 31.22 -27.08 -3.91
C PHE A 627 30.42 -27.15 -2.61
N ASP A 628 29.75 -26.10 -2.22
CA ASP A 628 29.04 -25.99 -0.94
C ASP A 628 29.88 -26.41 0.29
N ALA A 629 31.21 -26.31 0.18
CA ALA A 629 32.12 -26.67 1.24
C ALA A 629 32.19 -25.64 2.37
N VAL A 630 31.87 -24.36 2.09
CA VAL A 630 31.75 -23.35 3.16
C VAL A 630 30.39 -23.47 3.80
N LYS A 631 30.36 -23.71 5.10
CA LYS A 631 29.15 -23.82 5.90
C LYS A 631 28.97 -22.54 6.72
N ARG A 632 27.74 -22.12 6.87
CA ARG A 632 27.31 -21.04 7.75
C ARG A 632 26.53 -21.65 8.91
N SER A 633 26.94 -21.39 10.13
CA SER A 633 26.32 -21.86 11.36
C SER A 633 26.03 -20.70 12.31
#